data_0f89fe409dba961c1bcd76fe0ed0693d
#
_entry.id   0f89fe409dba961c1bcd76fe0ed0693d
#
_cell.length_a   1.000
_cell.length_b   1.000
_cell.length_c   1.000
_cell.angle_alpha   90.00
_cell.angle_beta   90.00
_cell.angle_gamma   90.00
#
_symmetry.space_group_name_H-M   'P 1'
#
loop_
_entity.id
_entity.type
_entity.pdbx_description
1 polymer ?
#
loop_
_entity_poly.entity_id
_entity_poly.type
_entity_poly.pdbx_seq_one_letter_code
_entity_poly.pdbx_strand_id
1 'polypeptide(L)'
;KNMPLIAVVVISCVMLLPFLGLTDFNTKGEPREAVVALSMLNSGDWILPVNNGMDIPYKPPFFHYCIALVSLLTGSVDEYTSRLPSALALIGMTVGCFVFYKRRRNAQQALMGALLLLTSFEVHRAGVNCRVDMVLTACVVGAMLLFYRWWERGSKGFPLLAVLCMSGAVLTKGPVGFVLPCFVMWVFTLIRGGRFWRTSLTYGGFALLSLILPALWYVAAWHEGGQHFLDLIYEENIGRMTGSMSYESHTHSFPYNFFTLSTGWAPWTLLLIFSLFSKPWKRSAASAEAASASEASAASSAKSASSDKSSLPGGLKGKLMRWQIRLM
;
A
#
# COMPACT_ATOMS: atom_id res chain seq x y z
N LYS A 1 10.55 22.07 -7.47
CA LYS A 1 10.87 20.70 -6.96
C LYS A 1 9.62 19.83 -6.65
N ASN A 2 8.46 20.41 -6.35
CA ASN A 2 7.25 19.67 -5.91
C ASN A 2 6.19 19.45 -7.00
N MET A 3 6.34 20.05 -8.17
CA MET A 3 5.39 19.95 -9.29
C MET A 3 4.94 18.51 -9.62
N PRO A 4 5.83 17.50 -9.71
CA PRO A 4 5.37 16.14 -10.02
C PRO A 4 4.53 15.50 -8.90
N LEU A 5 4.80 15.83 -7.64
CA LEU A 5 3.97 15.37 -6.51
C LEU A 5 2.58 16.00 -6.55
N ILE A 6 2.52 17.30 -6.79
CA ILE A 6 1.25 18.02 -6.92
C ILE A 6 0.46 17.45 -8.11
N ALA A 7 1.12 17.18 -9.24
CA ALA A 7 0.47 16.56 -10.38
C ALA A 7 -0.14 15.17 -10.03
N VAL A 8 0.58 14.30 -9.32
CA VAL A 8 0.04 13.00 -8.89
C VAL A 8 -1.18 13.18 -8.00
N VAL A 9 -1.13 14.09 -7.01
CA VAL A 9 -2.27 14.34 -6.11
C VAL A 9 -3.46 14.87 -6.90
N VAL A 10 -3.26 15.90 -7.72
CA VAL A 10 -4.35 16.52 -8.51
C VAL A 10 -4.97 15.52 -9.48
N ILE A 11 -4.15 14.78 -10.24
CA ILE A 11 -4.65 13.77 -11.18
C ILE A 11 -5.46 12.70 -10.41
N SER A 12 -4.94 12.19 -9.29
CA SER A 12 -5.64 11.17 -8.51
C SER A 12 -6.97 11.71 -7.96
N CYS A 13 -7.01 12.93 -7.43
CA CYS A 13 -8.23 13.55 -6.94
C CYS A 13 -9.25 13.77 -8.06
N VAL A 14 -8.84 14.30 -9.21
CA VAL A 14 -9.73 14.58 -10.35
C VAL A 14 -10.27 13.28 -10.97
N MET A 15 -9.47 12.22 -11.02
CA MET A 15 -9.89 10.93 -11.57
C MET A 15 -10.86 10.16 -10.67
N LEU A 16 -10.81 10.36 -9.35
CA LEU A 16 -11.56 9.53 -8.41
C LEU A 16 -12.74 10.28 -7.77
N LEU A 17 -12.47 11.43 -7.14
CA LEU A 17 -13.43 12.07 -6.24
C LEU A 17 -14.73 12.55 -6.91
N PRO A 18 -14.74 13.16 -8.12
CA PRO A 18 -15.98 13.68 -8.71
C PRO A 18 -17.01 12.61 -9.09
N PHE A 19 -16.59 11.35 -9.21
CA PHE A 19 -17.39 10.28 -9.79
C PHE A 19 -18.00 9.31 -8.78
N LEU A 20 -17.67 9.43 -7.48
CA LEU A 20 -18.04 8.45 -6.46
C LEU A 20 -19.55 8.35 -6.22
N GLY A 21 -20.28 9.45 -6.35
CA GLY A 21 -21.72 9.50 -6.10
C GLY A 21 -22.59 9.53 -7.37
N LEU A 22 -22.00 9.33 -8.58
CA LEU A 22 -22.76 9.45 -9.82
C LEU A 22 -23.65 8.25 -10.15
N THR A 23 -23.38 7.11 -9.54
CA THR A 23 -24.11 5.87 -9.80
C THR A 23 -24.51 5.23 -8.49
N ASP A 24 -25.67 4.58 -8.48
CA ASP A 24 -26.11 3.70 -7.41
C ASP A 24 -25.04 2.64 -7.11
N PHE A 25 -25.20 1.89 -6.03
CA PHE A 25 -24.29 0.78 -5.71
C PHE A 25 -24.32 -0.29 -6.81
N ASN A 26 -23.15 -0.57 -7.40
CA ASN A 26 -23.03 -1.45 -8.59
C ASN A 26 -22.96 -2.94 -8.24
N THR A 27 -22.65 -3.30 -7.00
CA THR A 27 -22.46 -4.69 -6.58
C THR A 27 -23.22 -4.95 -5.28
N LYS A 28 -23.69 -6.19 -5.09
CA LYS A 28 -24.38 -6.61 -3.85
C LYS A 28 -23.54 -6.40 -2.58
N GLY A 29 -22.21 -6.29 -2.72
CA GLY A 29 -21.31 -6.10 -1.59
C GLY A 29 -21.19 -4.65 -1.13
N GLU A 30 -21.46 -3.65 -1.98
CA GLU A 30 -21.32 -2.24 -1.62
C GLU A 30 -22.38 -1.79 -0.60
N PRO A 31 -23.69 -2.00 -0.84
CA PRO A 31 -24.71 -1.58 0.12
C PRO A 31 -24.56 -2.27 1.46
N ARG A 32 -24.09 -3.52 1.50
CA ARG A 32 -23.84 -4.24 2.75
C ARG A 32 -22.83 -3.51 3.64
N GLU A 33 -21.70 -3.06 3.08
CA GLU A 33 -20.69 -2.33 3.85
C GLU A 33 -21.24 -0.96 4.32
N ALA A 34 -22.03 -0.29 3.49
CA ALA A 34 -22.67 0.98 3.83
C ALA A 34 -23.73 0.82 4.94
N VAL A 35 -24.57 -0.22 4.87
CA VAL A 35 -25.62 -0.53 5.88
C VAL A 35 -24.99 -0.84 7.24
N VAL A 36 -23.87 -1.56 7.30
CA VAL A 36 -23.16 -1.79 8.56
C VAL A 36 -22.67 -0.49 9.18
N ALA A 37 -22.10 0.43 8.38
CA ALA A 37 -21.68 1.74 8.87
C ALA A 37 -22.87 2.59 9.32
N LEU A 38 -23.99 2.53 8.60
CA LEU A 38 -25.23 3.20 9.01
C LEU A 38 -25.76 2.63 10.32
N SER A 39 -25.71 1.31 10.50
CA SER A 39 -26.09 0.65 11.75
C SER A 39 -25.24 1.13 12.93
N MET A 40 -23.91 1.26 12.76
CA MET A 40 -23.01 1.82 13.77
C MET A 40 -23.47 3.22 14.22
N LEU A 41 -23.81 4.07 13.26
CA LEU A 41 -24.23 5.44 13.57
C LEU A 41 -25.60 5.51 14.25
N ASN A 42 -26.53 4.67 13.86
CA ASN A 42 -27.89 4.66 14.40
C ASN A 42 -28.00 3.99 15.77
N SER A 43 -27.30 2.87 15.96
CA SER A 43 -27.35 2.13 17.22
C SER A 43 -26.34 2.63 18.26
N GLY A 44 -25.28 3.31 17.83
CA GLY A 44 -24.14 3.64 18.68
C GLY A 44 -23.23 2.44 19.00
N ASP A 45 -23.50 1.28 18.43
CA ASP A 45 -22.68 0.09 18.59
C ASP A 45 -21.53 0.08 17.57
N TRP A 46 -20.32 0.32 18.05
CA TRP A 46 -19.09 0.36 17.27
C TRP A 46 -18.28 -0.93 17.34
N ILE A 47 -18.65 -1.85 18.23
CA ILE A 47 -17.92 -3.10 18.43
C ILE A 47 -18.48 -4.18 17.52
N LEU A 48 -19.79 -4.43 17.60
CA LEU A 48 -20.46 -5.50 16.86
C LEU A 48 -21.72 -4.99 16.14
N PRO A 49 -21.60 -4.04 15.21
CA PRO A 49 -22.74 -3.52 14.47
C PRO A 49 -23.42 -4.66 13.70
N VAL A 50 -24.69 -4.48 13.36
CA VAL A 50 -25.47 -5.49 12.65
C VAL A 50 -25.71 -5.09 11.19
N ASN A 51 -25.82 -6.08 10.32
CA ASN A 51 -26.24 -5.91 8.94
C ASN A 51 -27.74 -6.20 8.85
N ASN A 52 -28.53 -5.29 8.27
CA ASN A 52 -29.99 -5.43 8.16
C ASN A 52 -30.72 -5.73 9.48
N GLY A 53 -30.17 -5.31 10.60
CA GLY A 53 -30.80 -5.42 11.91
C GLY A 53 -30.70 -6.81 12.59
N MET A 54 -30.14 -7.81 11.94
CA MET A 54 -30.06 -9.17 12.49
C MET A 54 -28.70 -9.86 12.31
N ASP A 55 -28.04 -9.66 11.17
CA ASP A 55 -26.85 -10.42 10.85
C ASP A 55 -25.57 -9.75 11.38
N ILE A 56 -24.71 -10.51 12.04
CA ILE A 56 -23.38 -10.04 12.42
C ILE A 56 -22.50 -9.99 11.16
N PRO A 57 -21.83 -8.86 10.84
CA PRO A 57 -20.92 -8.81 9.73
C PRO A 57 -19.69 -9.69 9.99
N TYR A 58 -19.36 -10.54 9.05
CA TYR A 58 -18.24 -11.47 9.16
C TYR A 58 -16.86 -10.83 8.99
N LYS A 59 -16.81 -9.55 8.60
CA LYS A 59 -15.56 -8.81 8.43
C LYS A 59 -15.29 -7.93 9.64
N PRO A 60 -13.99 -7.79 10.03
CA PRO A 60 -13.60 -6.80 11.04
C PRO A 60 -13.96 -5.37 10.62
N PRO A 61 -14.18 -4.44 11.58
CA PRO A 61 -14.91 -3.19 11.36
C PRO A 61 -14.11 -2.01 10.82
N PHE A 62 -12.81 -2.12 10.58
CA PHE A 62 -11.97 -0.96 10.26
C PHE A 62 -12.45 -0.17 9.03
N PHE A 63 -12.91 -0.85 7.99
CA PHE A 63 -13.47 -0.19 6.81
C PHE A 63 -14.79 0.51 7.13
N HIS A 64 -15.65 -0.11 7.93
CA HIS A 64 -16.91 0.47 8.37
C HIS A 64 -16.68 1.70 9.27
N TYR A 65 -15.65 1.66 10.13
CA TYR A 65 -15.22 2.85 10.88
C TYR A 65 -14.82 4.00 9.96
N CYS A 66 -14.10 3.72 8.88
CA CYS A 66 -13.73 4.75 7.91
C CYS A 66 -14.97 5.37 7.24
N ILE A 67 -15.96 4.56 6.85
CA ILE A 67 -17.23 5.06 6.29
C ILE A 67 -17.99 5.87 7.34
N ALA A 68 -18.18 5.34 8.53
CA ALA A 68 -18.92 6.01 9.61
C ALA A 68 -18.29 7.35 9.98
N LEU A 69 -16.95 7.42 10.09
CA LEU A 69 -16.24 8.68 10.37
C LEU A 69 -16.43 9.73 9.26
N VAL A 70 -16.38 9.32 7.99
CA VAL A 70 -16.66 10.22 6.86
C VAL A 70 -18.11 10.69 6.92
N SER A 71 -19.05 9.77 7.16
CA SER A 71 -20.48 10.07 7.22
C SER A 71 -20.85 11.00 8.39
N LEU A 72 -20.14 10.90 9.52
CA LEU A 72 -20.28 11.87 10.63
C LEU A 72 -19.89 13.30 10.22
N LEU A 73 -18.92 13.44 9.32
CA LEU A 73 -18.49 14.77 8.84
C LEU A 73 -19.42 15.34 7.77
N THR A 74 -20.08 14.50 6.99
CA THR A 74 -20.95 14.90 5.88
C THR A 74 -22.45 14.93 6.27
N GLY A 75 -22.82 14.22 7.33
CA GLY A 75 -24.18 14.11 7.84
C GLY A 75 -25.04 13.03 7.18
N SER A 76 -24.52 12.25 6.23
CA SER A 76 -25.24 11.17 5.55
C SER A 76 -24.37 9.97 5.24
N VAL A 77 -25.01 8.79 5.16
CA VAL A 77 -24.40 7.57 4.58
C VAL A 77 -25.04 7.39 3.22
N ASP A 78 -24.30 7.70 2.18
CA ASP A 78 -24.69 7.59 0.77
C ASP A 78 -23.60 6.91 -0.06
N GLU A 79 -23.77 6.81 -1.36
CA GLU A 79 -22.80 6.18 -2.28
C GLU A 79 -21.47 6.91 -2.27
N TYR A 80 -21.50 8.25 -2.21
CA TYR A 80 -20.28 9.06 -2.19
C TYR A 80 -19.48 8.84 -0.91
N THR A 81 -20.12 9.00 0.25
CA THR A 81 -19.47 8.88 1.55
C THR A 81 -18.98 7.45 1.83
N SER A 82 -19.71 6.46 1.33
CA SER A 82 -19.35 5.04 1.49
C SER A 82 -18.15 4.63 0.60
N ARG A 83 -17.99 5.21 -0.59
CA ARG A 83 -16.86 4.96 -1.49
C ARG A 83 -15.62 5.81 -1.19
N LEU A 84 -15.80 6.94 -0.51
CA LEU A 84 -14.72 7.90 -0.23
C LEU A 84 -13.52 7.27 0.51
N PRO A 85 -13.67 6.40 1.51
CA PRO A 85 -12.53 5.74 2.15
C PRO A 85 -11.66 4.93 1.17
N SER A 86 -12.25 4.22 0.22
CA SER A 86 -11.53 3.49 -0.83
C SER A 86 -10.76 4.44 -1.75
N ALA A 87 -11.38 5.54 -2.17
CA ALA A 87 -10.73 6.54 -3.01
C ALA A 87 -9.54 7.21 -2.30
N LEU A 88 -9.71 7.59 -1.03
CA LEU A 88 -8.63 8.17 -0.22
C LEU A 88 -7.50 7.18 0.00
N ALA A 89 -7.80 5.90 0.21
CA ALA A 89 -6.80 4.83 0.33
C ALA A 89 -5.99 4.67 -0.97
N LEU A 90 -6.64 4.69 -2.15
CA LEU A 90 -5.96 4.65 -3.43
C LEU A 90 -5.09 5.89 -3.68
N ILE A 91 -5.61 7.09 -3.39
CA ILE A 91 -4.83 8.34 -3.49
C ILE A 91 -3.60 8.25 -2.59
N GLY A 92 -3.78 7.89 -1.32
CA GLY A 92 -2.69 7.75 -0.35
C GLY A 92 -1.64 6.72 -0.77
N MET A 93 -2.07 5.55 -1.27
CA MET A 93 -1.18 4.51 -1.78
C MET A 93 -0.40 4.99 -3.01
N THR A 94 -1.07 5.64 -3.97
CA THR A 94 -0.45 6.16 -5.19
C THR A 94 0.61 7.22 -4.86
N VAL A 95 0.28 8.15 -3.98
CA VAL A 95 1.22 9.18 -3.48
C VAL A 95 2.38 8.54 -2.73
N GLY A 96 2.11 7.57 -1.86
CA GLY A 96 3.12 6.82 -1.12
C GLY A 96 4.11 6.10 -2.06
N CYS A 97 3.60 5.40 -3.07
CA CYS A 97 4.40 4.76 -4.11
C CYS A 97 5.23 5.78 -4.90
N PHE A 98 4.62 6.89 -5.32
CA PHE A 98 5.32 7.96 -6.02
C PHE A 98 6.50 8.51 -5.20
N VAL A 99 6.27 8.86 -3.93
CA VAL A 99 7.31 9.39 -3.03
C VAL A 99 8.42 8.36 -2.80
N PHE A 100 8.05 7.09 -2.66
CA PHE A 100 9.00 6.00 -2.49
C PHE A 100 9.91 5.82 -3.70
N TYR A 101 9.34 5.77 -4.92
CA TYR A 101 10.10 5.58 -6.16
C TYR A 101 10.89 6.82 -6.56
N LYS A 102 10.35 8.03 -6.37
CA LYS A 102 11.05 9.30 -6.67
C LYS A 102 12.39 9.42 -5.92
N ARG A 103 12.48 8.88 -4.71
CA ARG A 103 13.72 8.90 -3.91
C ARG A 103 14.78 7.92 -4.40
N ARG A 104 14.39 6.87 -5.15
CA ARG A 104 15.26 5.77 -5.59
C ARG A 104 15.53 5.77 -7.09
N ARG A 105 14.71 6.47 -7.82
CA ARG A 105 14.75 6.65 -9.27
C ARG A 105 14.61 8.13 -9.58
N ASN A 106 14.13 8.48 -10.75
CA ASN A 106 13.82 9.87 -11.10
C ASN A 106 12.32 10.16 -11.00
N ALA A 107 11.97 11.47 -11.03
CA ALA A 107 10.57 11.90 -10.89
C ALA A 107 9.67 11.43 -12.04
N GLN A 108 10.22 11.31 -13.27
CA GLN A 108 9.46 10.85 -14.45
C GLN A 108 9.07 9.38 -14.32
N GLN A 109 10.02 8.50 -13.96
CA GLN A 109 9.74 7.09 -13.74
C GLN A 109 8.76 6.87 -12.58
N ALA A 110 8.89 7.65 -11.50
CA ALA A 110 7.95 7.60 -10.38
C ALA A 110 6.55 8.05 -10.79
N LEU A 111 6.43 9.11 -11.62
CA LEU A 111 5.16 9.59 -12.15
C LEU A 111 4.51 8.53 -13.05
N MET A 112 5.27 7.94 -13.97
CA MET A 112 4.75 6.87 -14.82
C MET A 112 4.26 5.68 -13.99
N GLY A 113 5.03 5.24 -12.98
CA GLY A 113 4.60 4.15 -12.09
C GLY A 113 3.32 4.49 -11.32
N ALA A 114 3.16 5.73 -10.86
CA ALA A 114 1.96 6.19 -10.18
C ALA A 114 0.74 6.22 -11.13
N LEU A 115 0.91 6.66 -12.38
CA LEU A 115 -0.14 6.66 -13.39
C LEU A 115 -0.53 5.24 -13.80
N LEU A 116 0.44 4.35 -14.02
CA LEU A 116 0.18 2.94 -14.30
C LEU A 116 -0.64 2.29 -13.19
N LEU A 117 -0.30 2.57 -11.92
CA LEU A 117 -1.04 2.06 -10.77
C LEU A 117 -2.48 2.59 -10.76
N LEU A 118 -2.65 3.91 -10.88
CA LEU A 118 -3.95 4.58 -10.81
C LEU A 118 -4.91 4.18 -11.94
N THR A 119 -4.36 3.89 -13.13
CA THR A 119 -5.14 3.57 -14.34
C THR A 119 -5.24 2.07 -14.64
N SER A 120 -4.68 1.20 -13.80
CA SER A 120 -4.92 -0.24 -13.87
C SER A 120 -6.37 -0.54 -13.52
N PHE A 121 -7.05 -1.33 -14.36
CA PHE A 121 -8.50 -1.55 -14.28
C PHE A 121 -8.96 -1.97 -12.88
N GLU A 122 -8.39 -3.04 -12.32
CA GLU A 122 -8.83 -3.56 -11.02
C GLU A 122 -8.48 -2.63 -9.86
N VAL A 123 -7.33 -1.95 -9.93
CA VAL A 123 -6.91 -0.97 -8.91
C VAL A 123 -7.85 0.24 -8.91
N HIS A 124 -8.17 0.77 -10.09
CA HIS A 124 -9.12 1.86 -10.24
C HIS A 124 -10.51 1.45 -9.75
N ARG A 125 -11.01 0.29 -10.22
CA ARG A 125 -12.29 -0.28 -9.81
C ARG A 125 -12.39 -0.43 -8.29
N ALA A 126 -11.35 -0.97 -7.64
CA ALA A 126 -11.32 -1.10 -6.17
C ALA A 126 -11.32 0.25 -5.46
N GLY A 127 -10.71 1.28 -6.06
CA GLY A 127 -10.66 2.63 -5.51
C GLY A 127 -11.97 3.41 -5.58
N VAL A 128 -12.86 3.06 -6.51
CA VAL A 128 -14.16 3.73 -6.68
C VAL A 128 -15.34 2.91 -6.14
N ASN A 129 -15.09 1.76 -5.53
CA ASN A 129 -16.12 0.89 -4.96
C ASN A 129 -16.11 0.94 -3.42
N CYS A 130 -17.29 0.80 -2.82
CA CYS A 130 -17.46 0.64 -1.37
C CYS A 130 -17.12 -0.80 -0.96
N ARG A 131 -15.81 -1.12 -0.93
CA ARG A 131 -15.31 -2.46 -0.55
C ARG A 131 -14.02 -2.37 0.25
N VAL A 132 -13.84 -3.32 1.14
CA VAL A 132 -12.66 -3.42 2.02
C VAL A 132 -11.33 -3.53 1.28
N ASP A 133 -11.36 -3.99 0.02
CA ASP A 133 -10.16 -4.45 -0.72
C ASP A 133 -9.14 -3.34 -0.96
N MET A 134 -9.58 -2.11 -1.25
CA MET A 134 -8.65 -1.00 -1.50
C MET A 134 -7.96 -0.53 -0.22
N VAL A 135 -8.70 -0.41 0.88
CA VAL A 135 -8.13 -0.03 2.19
C VAL A 135 -7.15 -1.09 2.67
N LEU A 136 -7.51 -2.38 2.54
CA LEU A 136 -6.60 -3.49 2.81
C LEU A 136 -5.31 -3.36 2.01
N THR A 137 -5.43 -3.17 0.68
CA THR A 137 -4.29 -3.09 -0.23
C THR A 137 -3.39 -1.90 0.12
N ALA A 138 -3.96 -0.74 0.40
CA ALA A 138 -3.20 0.45 0.80
C ALA A 138 -2.44 0.22 2.12
N CYS A 139 -3.06 -0.43 3.10
CA CYS A 139 -2.42 -0.78 4.36
C CYS A 139 -1.28 -1.80 4.16
N VAL A 140 -1.49 -2.85 3.37
CA VAL A 140 -0.47 -3.87 3.06
C VAL A 140 0.71 -3.26 2.31
N VAL A 141 0.45 -2.49 1.25
CA VAL A 141 1.49 -1.80 0.48
C VAL A 141 2.22 -0.78 1.36
N GLY A 142 1.49 -0.01 2.16
CA GLY A 142 2.05 0.92 3.13
C GLY A 142 3.00 0.24 4.11
N ALA A 143 2.61 -0.90 4.68
CA ALA A 143 3.46 -1.70 5.55
C ALA A 143 4.74 -2.16 4.85
N MET A 144 4.63 -2.68 3.61
CA MET A 144 5.80 -3.12 2.82
C MET A 144 6.76 -1.97 2.53
N LEU A 145 6.27 -0.81 2.09
CA LEU A 145 7.09 0.37 1.80
C LEU A 145 7.81 0.89 3.06
N LEU A 146 7.12 0.87 4.20
CA LEU A 146 7.67 1.30 5.49
C LEU A 146 8.70 0.31 6.03
N PHE A 147 8.47 -1.00 5.93
CA PHE A 147 9.45 -2.03 6.28
C PHE A 147 10.68 -1.97 5.38
N TYR A 148 10.49 -1.80 4.08
CA TYR A 148 11.62 -1.64 3.16
C TYR A 148 12.46 -0.42 3.54
N ARG A 149 11.83 0.72 3.84
CA ARG A 149 12.52 1.92 4.30
C ARG A 149 13.23 1.72 5.64
N TRP A 150 12.64 0.96 6.57
CA TRP A 150 13.25 0.60 7.83
C TRP A 150 14.49 -0.29 7.61
N TRP A 151 14.37 -1.31 6.75
CA TRP A 151 15.48 -2.18 6.36
C TRP A 151 16.62 -1.38 5.69
N GLU A 152 16.30 -0.51 4.75
CA GLU A 152 17.24 0.36 4.04
C GLU A 152 18.03 1.30 4.97
N ARG A 153 17.44 1.69 6.10
CA ARG A 153 18.09 2.47 7.18
C ARG A 153 18.93 1.61 8.14
N GLY A 154 19.22 0.37 7.81
CA GLY A 154 19.96 -0.57 8.62
C GLY A 154 19.17 -1.15 9.79
N SER A 155 17.84 -1.20 9.68
CA SER A 155 16.94 -1.79 10.69
C SER A 155 17.06 -1.14 12.07
N LYS A 156 17.28 0.17 12.10
CA LYS A 156 17.39 0.93 13.35
C LYS A 156 16.02 1.44 13.80
N GLY A 157 15.78 1.36 15.10
CA GLY A 157 14.51 1.78 15.72
C GLY A 157 13.36 0.81 15.45
N PHE A 158 12.18 1.17 15.92
CA PHE A 158 10.96 0.37 15.78
C PHE A 158 10.08 0.93 14.64
N PRO A 159 9.63 0.10 13.68
CA PRO A 159 8.83 0.55 12.54
C PRO A 159 7.33 0.64 12.90
N LEU A 160 6.97 1.47 13.87
CA LEU A 160 5.62 1.60 14.42
C LEU A 160 4.55 1.76 13.34
N LEU A 161 4.75 2.66 12.37
CA LEU A 161 3.76 2.90 11.31
C LEU A 161 3.53 1.66 10.43
N ALA A 162 4.56 0.82 10.20
CA ALA A 162 4.38 -0.42 9.46
C ALA A 162 3.51 -1.41 10.26
N VAL A 163 3.75 -1.51 11.57
CA VAL A 163 2.95 -2.35 12.48
C VAL A 163 1.51 -1.86 12.55
N LEU A 164 1.28 -0.55 12.64
CA LEU A 164 -0.07 0.04 12.63
C LEU A 164 -0.79 -0.20 11.29
N CYS A 165 -0.09 -0.10 10.16
CA CYS A 165 -0.65 -0.45 8.86
C CYS A 165 -1.08 -1.93 8.82
N MET A 166 -0.26 -2.84 9.36
CA MET A 166 -0.65 -4.26 9.47
C MET A 166 -1.86 -4.45 10.38
N SER A 167 -1.92 -3.79 11.53
CA SER A 167 -3.09 -3.85 12.43
C SER A 167 -4.37 -3.38 11.72
N GLY A 168 -4.31 -2.25 10.99
CA GLY A 168 -5.43 -1.77 10.18
C GLY A 168 -5.81 -2.76 9.07
N ALA A 169 -4.84 -3.39 8.43
CA ALA A 169 -5.09 -4.41 7.42
C ALA A 169 -5.78 -5.65 8.01
N VAL A 170 -5.35 -6.11 9.20
CA VAL A 170 -6.00 -7.22 9.92
C VAL A 170 -7.43 -6.86 10.31
N LEU A 171 -7.64 -5.66 10.84
CA LEU A 171 -8.97 -5.13 11.17
C LEU A 171 -9.84 -4.82 9.94
N THR A 172 -9.30 -4.95 8.73
CA THR A 172 -10.05 -4.82 7.48
C THR A 172 -10.48 -6.17 6.91
N LYS A 173 -9.61 -7.18 6.91
CA LYS A 173 -9.91 -8.47 6.25
C LYS A 173 -9.23 -9.68 6.92
N GLY A 174 -8.80 -9.56 8.17
CA GLY A 174 -8.22 -10.67 8.93
C GLY A 174 -6.74 -10.97 8.62
N PRO A 175 -6.29 -12.24 8.76
CA PRO A 175 -4.88 -12.61 8.82
C PRO A 175 -4.02 -12.22 7.61
N VAL A 176 -4.59 -12.10 6.44
CA VAL A 176 -3.86 -11.68 5.21
C VAL A 176 -3.16 -10.33 5.41
N GLY A 177 -3.69 -9.48 6.29
CA GLY A 177 -3.17 -8.15 6.59
C GLY A 177 -1.76 -8.13 7.20
N PHE A 178 -1.37 -9.16 7.95
CA PHE A 178 -0.01 -9.27 8.49
C PHE A 178 0.84 -10.34 7.79
N VAL A 179 0.21 -11.43 7.35
CA VAL A 179 0.93 -12.54 6.72
C VAL A 179 1.65 -12.08 5.46
N LEU A 180 0.95 -11.36 4.58
CA LEU A 180 1.50 -10.95 3.29
C LEU A 180 2.69 -9.99 3.42
N PRO A 181 2.61 -8.84 4.12
CA PRO A 181 3.75 -7.94 4.25
C PRO A 181 4.92 -8.57 5.02
N CYS A 182 4.67 -9.35 6.07
CA CYS A 182 5.73 -10.03 6.81
C CYS A 182 6.42 -11.07 5.96
N PHE A 183 5.68 -11.90 5.23
CA PHE A 183 6.24 -12.93 4.37
C PHE A 183 7.10 -12.34 3.24
N VAL A 184 6.58 -11.35 2.53
CA VAL A 184 7.31 -10.70 1.43
C VAL A 184 8.61 -10.08 1.94
N MET A 185 8.57 -9.37 3.05
CA MET A 185 9.75 -8.71 3.61
C MET A 185 10.72 -9.70 4.27
N TRP A 186 10.22 -10.79 4.81
CA TRP A 186 11.04 -11.90 5.31
C TRP A 186 11.83 -12.54 4.18
N VAL A 187 11.15 -12.96 3.09
CA VAL A 187 11.81 -13.52 1.89
C VAL A 187 12.83 -12.54 1.31
N PHE A 188 12.43 -11.27 1.13
CA PHE A 188 13.32 -10.23 0.64
C PHE A 188 14.59 -10.10 1.49
N THR A 189 14.45 -10.06 2.81
CA THR A 189 15.59 -9.91 3.73
C THR A 189 16.51 -11.12 3.69
N LEU A 190 15.97 -12.34 3.55
CA LEU A 190 16.77 -13.56 3.39
C LEU A 190 17.57 -13.56 2.08
N ILE A 191 16.95 -13.19 0.97
CA ILE A 191 17.63 -13.05 -0.35
C ILE A 191 18.76 -12.01 -0.26
N ARG A 192 18.61 -10.99 0.56
CA ARG A 192 19.64 -9.98 0.82
C ARG A 192 20.70 -10.38 1.84
N GLY A 193 20.78 -11.66 2.20
CA GLY A 193 21.78 -12.21 3.11
C GLY A 193 21.46 -12.10 4.60
N GLY A 194 20.19 -11.86 4.94
CA GLY A 194 19.75 -11.89 6.34
C GLY A 194 19.89 -13.28 6.97
N ARG A 195 20.23 -13.33 8.28
CA ARG A 195 20.28 -14.58 9.03
C ARG A 195 18.87 -15.11 9.27
N PHE A 196 18.59 -16.36 8.90
CA PHE A 196 17.26 -17.00 8.98
C PHE A 196 16.57 -16.76 10.34
N TRP A 197 17.14 -17.18 11.44
CA TRP A 197 16.51 -17.09 12.75
C TRP A 197 16.28 -15.66 13.21
N ARG A 198 17.25 -14.77 12.99
CA ARG A 198 17.10 -13.36 13.36
C ARG A 198 16.00 -12.69 12.54
N THR A 199 15.94 -12.94 11.25
CA THR A 199 14.93 -12.40 10.34
C THR A 199 13.54 -12.90 10.69
N SER A 200 13.42 -14.21 10.98
CA SER A 200 12.15 -14.85 11.37
C SER A 200 11.62 -14.30 12.69
N LEU A 201 12.48 -14.17 13.72
CA LEU A 201 12.09 -13.58 14.98
C LEU A 201 11.69 -12.10 14.85
N THR A 202 12.36 -11.35 13.98
CA THR A 202 12.06 -9.93 13.77
C THR A 202 10.69 -9.74 13.13
N TYR A 203 10.42 -10.39 11.99
CA TYR A 203 9.13 -10.23 11.31
C TYR A 203 8.01 -10.98 12.04
N GLY A 204 8.31 -12.10 12.70
CA GLY A 204 7.38 -12.79 13.61
C GLY A 204 6.97 -11.89 14.80
N GLY A 205 7.94 -11.18 15.40
CA GLY A 205 7.66 -10.21 16.45
C GLY A 205 6.78 -9.06 15.97
N PHE A 206 7.04 -8.50 14.77
CA PHE A 206 6.17 -7.45 14.22
C PHE A 206 4.77 -7.98 13.88
N ALA A 207 4.66 -9.21 13.40
CA ALA A 207 3.37 -9.86 13.17
C ALA A 207 2.58 -9.97 14.49
N LEU A 208 3.20 -10.49 15.56
CA LEU A 208 2.56 -10.59 16.88
C LEU A 208 2.13 -9.23 17.43
N LEU A 209 3.00 -8.21 17.32
CA LEU A 209 2.67 -6.85 17.76
C LEU A 209 1.52 -6.23 16.97
N SER A 210 1.42 -6.54 15.66
CA SER A 210 0.31 -6.05 14.84
C SER A 210 -1.05 -6.66 15.21
N LEU A 211 -1.06 -7.79 15.91
CA LEU A 211 -2.29 -8.45 16.36
C LEU A 211 -2.84 -7.86 17.66
N ILE A 212 -2.12 -7.00 18.37
CA ILE A 212 -2.59 -6.46 19.66
C ILE A 212 -3.90 -5.69 19.49
N LEU A 213 -3.98 -4.72 18.58
CA LEU A 213 -5.20 -3.95 18.33
C LEU A 213 -6.35 -4.83 17.81
N PRO A 214 -6.14 -5.68 16.79
CA PRO A 214 -7.14 -6.65 16.39
C PRO A 214 -7.63 -7.55 17.53
N ALA A 215 -6.73 -8.09 18.34
CA ALA A 215 -7.08 -8.96 19.45
C ALA A 215 -8.00 -8.27 20.47
N LEU A 216 -7.73 -7.00 20.78
CA LEU A 216 -8.61 -6.22 21.66
C LEU A 216 -10.03 -6.13 21.08
N TRP A 217 -10.17 -5.87 19.77
CA TRP A 217 -11.47 -5.85 19.13
C TRP A 217 -12.14 -7.25 19.12
N TYR A 218 -11.40 -8.31 18.77
CA TYR A 218 -11.95 -9.66 18.73
C TYR A 218 -12.44 -10.11 20.13
N VAL A 219 -11.74 -9.75 21.20
CA VAL A 219 -12.17 -10.05 22.57
C VAL A 219 -13.42 -9.27 22.92
N ALA A 220 -13.49 -7.98 22.58
CA ALA A 220 -14.69 -7.17 22.81
C ALA A 220 -15.90 -7.73 22.03
N ALA A 221 -15.74 -8.04 20.76
CA ALA A 221 -16.77 -8.60 19.91
C ALA A 221 -17.23 -10.00 20.37
N TRP A 222 -16.30 -10.80 20.88
CA TRP A 222 -16.67 -12.08 21.50
C TRP A 222 -17.50 -11.90 22.77
N HIS A 223 -17.15 -10.92 23.60
CA HIS A 223 -17.91 -10.63 24.82
C HIS A 223 -19.35 -10.21 24.51
N GLU A 224 -19.58 -9.51 23.43
CA GLU A 224 -20.91 -9.07 22.98
C GLU A 224 -21.67 -10.15 22.19
N GLY A 225 -21.01 -10.81 21.23
CA GLY A 225 -21.64 -11.77 20.30
C GLY A 225 -21.61 -13.23 20.76
N GLY A 226 -20.88 -13.54 21.86
CA GLY A 226 -20.79 -14.86 22.43
C GLY A 226 -20.32 -15.95 21.49
N GLN A 227 -20.88 -17.15 21.62
CA GLN A 227 -20.47 -18.32 20.80
C GLN A 227 -20.81 -18.14 19.32
N HIS A 228 -21.92 -17.49 18.99
CA HIS A 228 -22.31 -17.23 17.60
C HIS A 228 -21.25 -16.44 16.83
N PHE A 229 -20.62 -15.43 17.45
CA PHE A 229 -19.52 -14.69 16.85
C PHE A 229 -18.29 -15.57 16.61
N LEU A 230 -17.94 -16.46 17.56
CA LEU A 230 -16.81 -17.38 17.39
C LEU A 230 -17.04 -18.36 16.24
N ASP A 231 -18.23 -18.91 16.11
CA ASP A 231 -18.60 -19.83 15.05
C ASP A 231 -18.49 -19.14 13.67
N LEU A 232 -18.95 -17.89 13.57
CA LEU A 232 -18.84 -17.07 12.37
C LEU A 232 -17.37 -16.81 11.98
N ILE A 233 -16.54 -16.43 12.94
CA ILE A 233 -15.11 -16.19 12.69
C ILE A 233 -14.38 -17.47 12.30
N TYR A 234 -14.72 -18.59 12.92
CA TYR A 234 -14.17 -19.90 12.56
C TYR A 234 -14.54 -20.27 11.12
N GLU A 235 -15.81 -20.14 10.75
CA GLU A 235 -16.29 -20.43 9.41
C GLU A 235 -15.62 -19.54 8.35
N GLU A 236 -15.52 -18.23 8.59
CA GLU A 236 -14.91 -17.29 7.65
C GLU A 236 -13.38 -17.46 7.45
N ASN A 237 -12.66 -17.85 8.47
CA ASN A 237 -11.20 -17.99 8.38
C ASN A 237 -10.76 -19.44 8.09
N ILE A 238 -11.32 -20.42 8.80
CA ILE A 238 -10.91 -21.83 8.68
C ILE A 238 -11.83 -22.57 7.71
N GLY A 239 -13.15 -22.41 7.82
CA GLY A 239 -14.11 -23.02 6.92
C GLY A 239 -13.85 -22.68 5.46
N ARG A 240 -13.46 -21.41 5.17
CA ARG A 240 -13.06 -20.98 3.82
C ARG A 240 -11.80 -21.69 3.33
N MET A 241 -10.82 -21.94 4.19
CA MET A 241 -9.59 -22.66 3.82
C MET A 241 -9.80 -24.14 3.60
N THR A 242 -10.70 -24.74 4.37
CA THR A 242 -11.03 -26.18 4.32
C THR A 242 -12.14 -26.52 3.33
N GLY A 243 -12.85 -25.50 2.81
CA GLY A 243 -14.00 -25.70 1.93
C GLY A 243 -15.26 -26.16 2.65
N SER A 244 -15.31 -26.06 3.99
CA SER A 244 -16.44 -26.49 4.83
C SER A 244 -17.38 -25.35 5.19
N MET A 245 -17.65 -24.44 4.24
CA MET A 245 -18.56 -23.32 4.46
C MET A 245 -20.02 -23.74 4.30
N SER A 246 -20.91 -23.17 5.11
CA SER A 246 -22.35 -23.37 5.02
C SER A 246 -23.00 -22.67 3.83
N TYR A 247 -22.30 -21.74 3.17
CA TYR A 247 -22.75 -20.99 1.98
C TYR A 247 -21.74 -21.08 0.83
N GLU A 248 -22.22 -20.82 -0.40
CA GLU A 248 -21.41 -20.93 -1.60
C GLU A 248 -20.16 -20.05 -1.52
N SER A 249 -18.99 -20.67 -1.46
CA SER A 249 -17.72 -19.99 -1.67
C SER A 249 -17.41 -19.98 -3.16
N HIS A 250 -17.02 -18.80 -3.69
CA HIS A 250 -16.57 -18.70 -5.07
C HIS A 250 -15.21 -19.40 -5.25
N THR A 251 -15.25 -20.73 -5.45
CA THR A 251 -14.07 -21.52 -5.77
C THR A 251 -13.82 -21.44 -7.26
N HIS A 252 -12.71 -20.85 -7.66
CA HIS A 252 -12.31 -20.77 -9.05
C HIS A 252 -11.10 -21.64 -9.32
N SER A 253 -11.00 -22.18 -10.53
CA SER A 253 -9.87 -22.98 -10.97
C SER A 253 -8.58 -22.14 -11.03
N PHE A 254 -7.40 -22.78 -10.90
CA PHE A 254 -6.10 -22.11 -10.94
C PHE A 254 -5.90 -21.19 -12.17
N PRO A 255 -6.27 -21.58 -13.41
CA PRO A 255 -6.18 -20.72 -14.58
C PRO A 255 -7.01 -19.43 -14.49
N TYR A 256 -8.11 -19.41 -13.74
CA TYR A 256 -8.93 -18.23 -13.52
C TYR A 256 -8.13 -17.09 -12.88
N ASN A 257 -7.21 -17.41 -11.96
CA ASN A 257 -6.38 -16.41 -11.32
C ASN A 257 -5.45 -15.68 -12.31
N PHE A 258 -4.91 -16.39 -13.31
CA PHE A 258 -4.10 -15.77 -14.36
C PHE A 258 -4.94 -14.85 -15.27
N PHE A 259 -6.14 -15.29 -15.61
CA PHE A 259 -7.06 -14.49 -16.40
C PHE A 259 -7.45 -13.21 -15.63
N THR A 260 -7.85 -13.34 -14.38
CA THR A 260 -8.22 -12.21 -13.52
C THR A 260 -7.06 -11.24 -13.30
N LEU A 261 -5.84 -11.75 -13.08
CA LEU A 261 -4.66 -10.92 -12.97
C LEU A 261 -4.37 -10.17 -14.27
N SER A 262 -4.46 -10.86 -15.41
CA SER A 262 -4.19 -10.27 -16.72
C SER A 262 -5.21 -9.20 -17.10
N THR A 263 -6.49 -9.43 -16.85
CA THR A 263 -7.57 -8.46 -17.11
C THR A 263 -7.54 -7.32 -16.09
N GLY A 264 -7.22 -7.61 -14.86
CA GLY A 264 -7.14 -6.60 -13.78
C GLY A 264 -6.03 -5.57 -13.99
N TRP A 265 -4.95 -5.95 -14.70
CA TRP A 265 -3.87 -5.04 -15.06
C TRP A 265 -4.09 -4.32 -16.40
N ALA A 266 -5.18 -4.61 -17.10
CA ALA A 266 -5.49 -3.91 -18.35
C ALA A 266 -5.52 -2.37 -18.14
N PRO A 267 -5.09 -1.59 -19.15
CA PRO A 267 -4.53 -2.00 -20.45
C PRO A 267 -3.04 -2.37 -20.40
N TRP A 268 -2.38 -2.22 -19.25
CA TRP A 268 -0.92 -2.33 -19.06
C TRP A 268 -0.39 -3.75 -19.22
N THR A 269 -1.25 -4.75 -19.13
CA THR A 269 -0.92 -6.16 -19.44
C THR A 269 -0.36 -6.30 -20.84
N LEU A 270 -0.93 -5.60 -21.83
CA LEU A 270 -0.43 -5.60 -23.21
C LEU A 270 1.00 -5.04 -23.30
N LEU A 271 1.26 -3.97 -22.57
CA LEU A 271 2.59 -3.36 -22.50
C LEU A 271 3.61 -4.30 -21.84
N LEU A 272 3.19 -5.03 -20.79
CA LEU A 272 4.02 -6.05 -20.14
C LEU A 272 4.36 -7.17 -21.13
N ILE A 273 3.34 -7.72 -21.81
CA ILE A 273 3.53 -8.79 -22.81
C ILE A 273 4.46 -8.30 -23.91
N PHE A 274 4.21 -7.11 -24.47
CA PHE A 274 5.08 -6.53 -25.49
C PHE A 274 6.53 -6.38 -25.00
N SER A 275 6.74 -5.98 -23.75
CA SER A 275 8.08 -5.81 -23.17
C SER A 275 8.84 -7.13 -23.04
N LEU A 276 8.16 -8.27 -22.87
CA LEU A 276 8.78 -9.60 -22.79
C LEU A 276 9.30 -10.07 -24.17
N PHE A 277 8.63 -9.66 -25.26
CA PHE A 277 9.03 -10.02 -26.62
C PHE A 277 9.89 -8.95 -27.30
N SER A 278 9.92 -7.72 -26.80
CA SER A 278 10.81 -6.69 -27.32
C SER A 278 12.24 -7.00 -26.90
N LYS A 279 13.16 -6.99 -27.89
CA LYS A 279 14.59 -7.06 -27.58
C LYS A 279 14.93 -5.93 -26.62
N PRO A 280 15.71 -6.19 -25.54
CA PRO A 280 16.11 -5.11 -24.64
C PRO A 280 16.77 -4.01 -25.48
N TRP A 281 16.25 -2.78 -25.33
CA TRP A 281 16.83 -1.60 -25.98
C TRP A 281 18.31 -1.55 -25.60
N LYS A 282 19.19 -1.98 -26.51
CA LYS A 282 20.62 -1.75 -26.36
C LYS A 282 20.76 -0.23 -26.29
N ARG A 283 21.18 0.31 -25.15
CA ARG A 283 21.63 1.69 -25.09
C ARG A 283 22.57 1.87 -26.27
N SER A 284 22.25 2.79 -27.18
CA SER A 284 23.09 3.08 -28.33
C SER A 284 24.52 3.30 -27.80
N ALA A 285 25.51 2.68 -28.43
CA ALA A 285 26.90 2.85 -28.05
C ALA A 285 27.25 4.36 -27.96
N ALA A 286 26.65 5.19 -28.82
CA ALA A 286 26.72 6.64 -28.79
C ALA A 286 26.25 7.29 -27.46
N SER A 287 25.20 6.75 -26.79
CA SER A 287 24.77 7.29 -25.49
C SER A 287 25.68 6.84 -24.35
N ALA A 288 26.33 5.68 -24.47
CA ALA A 288 27.35 5.23 -23.53
C ALA A 288 28.67 6.03 -23.68
N GLU A 289 29.08 6.32 -24.92
CA GLU A 289 30.22 7.19 -25.20
C GLU A 289 29.97 8.64 -24.79
N ALA A 290 28.78 9.19 -25.02
CA ALA A 290 28.41 10.53 -24.55
C ALA A 290 28.39 10.62 -23.01
N ALA A 291 27.95 9.58 -22.30
CA ALA A 291 28.01 9.53 -20.85
C ALA A 291 29.47 9.46 -20.34
N SER A 292 30.31 8.61 -20.96
CA SER A 292 31.72 8.48 -20.59
C SER A 292 32.54 9.76 -20.96
N ALA A 293 32.22 10.42 -22.07
CA ALA A 293 32.82 11.71 -22.43
C ALA A 293 32.42 12.84 -21.46
N SER A 294 31.17 12.86 -21.00
CA SER A 294 30.69 13.79 -19.98
C SER A 294 31.37 13.57 -18.62
N GLU A 295 31.57 12.33 -18.20
CA GLU A 295 32.29 11.99 -16.96
C GLU A 295 33.79 12.32 -17.08
N ALA A 296 34.44 12.08 -18.24
CA ALA A 296 35.80 12.44 -18.49
C ALA A 296 36.01 13.96 -18.50
N SER A 297 35.08 14.73 -19.08
CA SER A 297 35.07 16.19 -19.06
C SER A 297 34.92 16.75 -17.65
N ALA A 298 34.00 16.16 -16.84
CA ALA A 298 33.83 16.54 -15.44
C ALA A 298 35.06 16.21 -14.58
N ALA A 299 35.72 15.08 -14.85
CA ALA A 299 36.95 14.69 -14.17
C ALA A 299 38.14 15.58 -14.56
N SER A 300 38.24 16.03 -15.83
CA SER A 300 39.28 16.97 -16.28
C SER A 300 39.08 18.37 -15.70
N SER A 301 37.83 18.85 -15.63
CA SER A 301 37.46 20.12 -14.99
C SER A 301 37.74 20.10 -13.49
N ALA A 302 37.52 18.96 -12.82
CA ALA A 302 37.87 18.79 -11.40
C ALA A 302 39.38 18.77 -11.16
N LYS A 303 40.17 18.21 -12.10
CA LYS A 303 41.65 18.24 -12.04
C LYS A 303 42.22 19.63 -12.29
N SER A 304 41.68 20.39 -13.23
CA SER A 304 42.12 21.79 -13.48
C SER A 304 41.80 22.70 -12.29
N ALA A 305 40.62 22.52 -11.68
CA ALA A 305 40.24 23.23 -10.45
C ALA A 305 41.09 22.85 -9.21
N SER A 306 41.69 21.65 -9.19
CA SER A 306 42.60 21.24 -8.13
C SER A 306 44.04 21.75 -8.31
N SER A 307 44.47 21.98 -9.58
CA SER A 307 45.81 22.53 -9.87
C SER A 307 45.89 24.03 -9.55
N ASP A 308 44.79 24.76 -9.72
CA ASP A 308 44.73 26.20 -9.41
C ASP A 308 44.69 26.49 -7.90
N LYS A 309 44.33 25.46 -7.07
CA LYS A 309 44.34 25.55 -5.60
C LYS A 309 45.71 25.31 -4.95
N SER A 310 46.74 24.94 -5.72
CA SER A 310 48.09 24.73 -5.21
C SER A 310 48.89 26.04 -5.02
N SER A 311 48.36 27.17 -5.49
CA SER A 311 49.01 28.50 -5.42
C SER A 311 48.47 29.42 -4.31
N LEU A 312 47.63 28.92 -3.38
CA LEU A 312 47.10 29.72 -2.26
C LEU A 312 47.90 29.54 -0.98
N PRO A 313 48.17 30.62 -0.21
CA PRO A 313 48.97 30.57 1.01
C PRO A 313 48.32 29.73 2.10
N GLY A 314 49.14 29.02 2.87
CA GLY A 314 48.81 27.90 3.78
C GLY A 314 47.85 28.13 4.98
N GLY A 315 47.05 29.21 4.99
CA GLY A 315 46.15 29.52 6.10
C GLY A 315 44.70 29.10 5.96
N LEU A 316 44.23 28.77 4.75
CA LEU A 316 42.83 28.51 4.46
C LEU A 316 42.48 27.02 4.25
N LYS A 317 43.46 26.13 4.17
CA LYS A 317 43.25 24.69 3.90
C LYS A 317 42.46 23.95 5.00
N GLY A 318 42.49 24.43 6.21
CA GLY A 318 41.86 23.76 7.34
C GLY A 318 40.33 23.99 7.48
N LYS A 319 39.77 25.05 6.89
CA LYS A 319 38.36 25.41 7.06
C LYS A 319 37.44 24.87 5.96
N LEU A 320 37.94 24.71 4.73
CA LEU A 320 37.13 24.18 3.63
C LEU A 320 36.93 22.66 3.66
N MET A 321 37.90 21.92 4.21
CA MET A 321 37.82 20.46 4.30
C MET A 321 36.79 19.98 5.34
N ARG A 322 36.38 20.79 6.31
CA ARG A 322 35.35 20.47 7.31
C ARG A 322 33.91 20.73 6.83
N TRP A 323 33.73 21.42 5.72
CA TRP A 323 32.40 21.71 5.15
C TRP A 323 31.91 20.64 4.19
N GLN A 324 32.80 19.95 3.49
CA GLN A 324 32.44 18.91 2.52
C GLN A 324 32.02 17.59 3.18
N ILE A 325 32.43 17.32 4.42
CA ILE A 325 32.06 16.08 5.14
C ILE A 325 30.66 16.16 5.79
N ARG A 326 30.03 17.34 5.82
CA ARG A 326 28.66 17.52 6.38
C ARG A 326 27.53 17.44 5.32
N LEU A 327 27.86 17.28 4.04
CA LEU A 327 26.88 17.26 2.93
C LEU A 327 26.82 15.89 2.18
N MET A 328 27.58 14.91 2.62
CA MET A 328 27.40 13.49 2.29
C MET A 328 26.73 12.76 3.48
#